data_eac1a616682342018d540cf83f435768
#
_entry.id   eac1a616682342018d540cf83f435768
#
_cell.length_a   1.000
_cell.length_b   1.000
_cell.length_c   1.000
_cell.angle_alpha   90.00
_cell.angle_beta   90.00
_cell.angle_gamma   90.00
#
_symmetry.space_group_name_H-M   'P 1'
#
loop_
_entity.id
_entity.type
_entity.pdbx_description
1 polymer ?
#
loop_
_entity_poly.entity_id
_entity_poly.type
_entity_poly.pdbx_seq_one_letter_code
_entity_poly.pdbx_strand_id
1 'polypeptide(L)'
;MAVYGNVNVKYAPCKSVAQLHSAADYILGKKKEQLSSSVIKTKSELYNAFGCNRDNFANSVLMTKKMHQKKYSRFFPRDILAQKLSISFHPEDNDKLTYAEAYKMAEDFAREFFWKKGFEVLFAVHVDTEHVHVHFLVNNCNQKDGSSFRRGPKELVEMSEYFGEQCRSRGLTHSVRDSFYNPDKTREERTLAENHMQKRGKLSFKDEMRVYIRLAMNDPTTQNIHDVVNMLERTYHMNVRLKGNTISYALPYRSSNGGKVKAVRGSKLGKRFTVAGIREYMKQKEKEDWFDYPRQEQDIEHSSQSMKDL
;
A
#
# COMPACT_ATOMS: atom_id res chain seq x y z
N MET A 1 8.56 -1.06 5.18
CA MET A 1 8.66 0.40 4.96
C MET A 1 7.27 0.97 4.84
N ALA A 2 6.98 2.09 5.49
CA ALA A 2 5.82 2.89 5.15
C ALA A 2 5.93 3.27 3.66
N VAL A 3 4.81 3.32 2.95
CA VAL A 3 4.82 3.74 1.55
C VAL A 3 4.66 5.26 1.56
N TYR A 4 5.77 5.97 1.46
CA TYR A 4 5.80 7.43 1.41
C TYR A 4 5.43 7.94 0.03
N GLY A 5 4.97 9.17 -0.06
CA GLY A 5 4.63 9.84 -1.31
C GLY A 5 3.44 9.21 -2.04
N ASN A 6 2.53 8.56 -1.33
CA ASN A 6 1.41 7.87 -1.94
C ASN A 6 0.10 8.13 -1.18
N VAL A 7 -0.99 8.20 -1.93
CA VAL A 7 -2.33 8.19 -1.36
C VAL A 7 -2.72 6.77 -1.02
N ASN A 8 -2.76 6.45 0.26
CA ASN A 8 -3.11 5.13 0.75
C ASN A 8 -4.59 5.09 1.11
N VAL A 9 -5.31 4.15 0.50
CA VAL A 9 -6.70 3.86 0.86
C VAL A 9 -6.72 2.66 1.78
N LYS A 10 -7.19 2.84 3.01
CA LYS A 10 -7.36 1.72 3.95
C LYS A 10 -8.55 0.87 3.53
N TYR A 11 -8.34 -0.44 3.45
CA TYR A 11 -9.36 -1.42 3.09
C TYR A 11 -10.50 -1.57 4.10
N ALA A 12 -10.40 -0.95 5.28
CA ALA A 12 -11.42 -0.98 6.31
C ALA A 12 -12.26 0.31 6.31
N PRO A 13 -13.24 0.46 5.41
CA PRO A 13 -14.18 1.59 5.46
C PRO A 13 -15.03 1.51 6.73
N CYS A 14 -15.56 2.65 7.17
CA CYS A 14 -16.51 2.69 8.26
C CYS A 14 -17.87 2.15 7.79
N LYS A 15 -18.32 1.04 8.39
CA LYS A 15 -19.59 0.39 8.05
C LYS A 15 -20.64 0.53 9.16
N SER A 16 -20.24 0.95 10.35
CA SER A 16 -21.15 1.19 11.45
C SER A 16 -20.94 2.58 12.05
N VAL A 17 -21.96 3.07 12.78
CA VAL A 17 -21.92 4.36 13.47
C VAL A 17 -20.77 4.38 14.49
N ALA A 18 -20.58 3.30 15.24
CA ALA A 18 -19.49 3.18 16.20
C ALA A 18 -18.10 3.26 15.54
N GLN A 19 -17.93 2.60 14.37
CA GLN A 19 -16.68 2.70 13.59
C GLN A 19 -16.45 4.12 13.05
N LEU A 20 -17.52 4.84 12.67
CA LEU A 20 -17.45 6.19 12.17
C LEU A 20 -16.99 7.16 13.28
N HIS A 21 -17.62 7.12 14.45
CA HIS A 21 -17.21 7.90 15.62
C HIS A 21 -15.77 7.57 16.04
N SER A 22 -15.45 6.30 16.19
CA SER A 22 -14.09 5.86 16.56
C SER A 22 -13.04 6.31 15.54
N ALA A 23 -13.38 6.42 14.26
CA ALA A 23 -12.46 6.91 13.23
C ALA A 23 -12.27 8.43 13.30
N ALA A 24 -13.35 9.19 13.55
CA ALA A 24 -13.27 10.63 13.75
C ALA A 24 -12.47 10.97 15.01
N ASP A 25 -12.74 10.32 16.13
CA ASP A 25 -11.99 10.50 17.38
C ASP A 25 -10.51 10.14 17.22
N TYR A 26 -10.21 9.09 16.47
CA TYR A 26 -8.82 8.72 16.17
C TYR A 26 -8.09 9.83 15.39
N ILE A 27 -8.72 10.39 14.36
CA ILE A 27 -8.12 11.46 13.53
C ILE A 27 -7.91 12.73 14.36
N LEU A 28 -8.86 13.07 15.22
CA LEU A 28 -8.80 14.25 16.08
C LEU A 28 -7.95 14.05 17.34
N GLY A 29 -7.37 12.86 17.57
CA GLY A 29 -6.60 12.57 18.77
C GLY A 29 -7.43 12.49 20.06
N LYS A 30 -8.76 12.31 19.94
CA LYS A 30 -9.71 12.31 21.09
C LYS A 30 -9.93 10.92 21.70
N LYS A 31 -9.25 9.85 21.28
CA LYS A 31 -9.36 8.53 21.90
C LYS A 31 -8.78 8.51 23.31
N LYS A 32 -9.44 7.82 24.23
CA LYS A 32 -9.01 7.69 25.64
C LYS A 32 -7.55 7.24 25.78
N GLU A 33 -7.12 6.28 24.98
CA GLU A 33 -5.75 5.78 24.93
C GLU A 33 -4.73 6.85 24.48
N GLN A 34 -5.17 7.84 23.71
CA GLN A 34 -4.35 8.94 23.23
C GLN A 34 -4.29 10.10 24.23
N LEU A 35 -5.37 10.29 25.01
CA LEU A 35 -5.42 11.31 26.06
C LEU A 35 -4.55 10.96 27.27
N SER A 36 -4.23 9.68 27.47
CA SER A 36 -3.31 9.22 28.52
C SER A 36 -1.84 9.23 28.08
N SER A 37 -1.56 9.44 26.79
CA SER A 37 -0.19 9.53 26.24
C SER A 37 0.32 10.96 26.35
N SER A 38 1.61 11.11 26.72
CA SER A 38 2.32 12.39 26.66
C SER A 38 2.56 12.88 25.22
N VAL A 39 2.31 12.05 24.20
CA VAL A 39 2.54 12.36 22.79
C VAL A 39 1.27 12.95 22.19
N ILE A 40 1.35 14.22 21.79
CA ILE A 40 0.27 14.94 21.09
C ILE A 40 0.22 14.44 19.65
N LYS A 41 -0.90 13.86 19.24
CA LYS A 41 -1.11 13.31 17.91
C LYS A 41 -1.33 14.38 16.85
N THR A 42 -2.18 15.34 17.15
CA THR A 42 -2.47 16.51 16.29
C THR A 42 -2.84 17.69 17.16
N LYS A 43 -2.71 18.88 16.62
CA LYS A 43 -3.09 20.15 17.30
C LYS A 43 -4.31 20.76 16.62
N SER A 44 -5.01 21.65 17.31
CA SER A 44 -6.24 22.29 16.82
C SER A 44 -6.08 23.07 15.51
N GLU A 45 -4.88 23.57 15.25
CA GLU A 45 -4.51 24.27 14.03
C GLU A 45 -4.14 23.32 12.87
N LEU A 46 -3.99 22.03 13.14
CA LEU A 46 -3.55 21.02 12.17
C LEU A 46 -4.66 20.08 11.68
N TYR A 47 -5.92 20.39 12.02
CA TYR A 47 -7.07 19.65 11.49
C TYR A 47 -8.21 20.59 11.08
N ASN A 48 -8.97 20.17 10.08
CA ASN A 48 -10.15 20.89 9.62
C ASN A 48 -11.13 19.94 8.91
N ALA A 49 -12.28 20.47 8.52
CA ALA A 49 -13.28 19.75 7.74
C ALA A 49 -13.89 20.66 6.68
N PHE A 50 -14.34 20.06 5.58
CA PHE A 50 -15.12 20.74 4.56
C PHE A 50 -16.51 20.13 4.44
N GLY A 51 -17.52 21.01 4.32
CA GLY A 51 -18.92 20.62 4.14
C GLY A 51 -19.63 20.13 5.40
N CYS A 52 -18.93 20.08 6.53
CA CYS A 52 -19.45 19.57 7.78
C CYS A 52 -18.81 20.26 8.98
N ASN A 53 -19.37 20.03 10.16
CA ASN A 53 -18.74 20.47 11.41
C ASN A 53 -17.56 19.55 11.74
N ARG A 54 -16.35 20.13 11.91
CA ARG A 54 -15.12 19.39 12.16
C ARG A 54 -15.15 18.58 13.47
N ASP A 55 -15.84 19.08 14.49
CA ASP A 55 -15.92 18.41 15.79
C ASP A 55 -17.07 17.42 15.86
N ASN A 56 -17.98 17.44 14.89
CA ASN A 56 -19.15 16.58 14.82
C ASN A 56 -19.34 15.92 13.46
N PHE A 57 -18.24 15.52 12.83
CA PHE A 57 -18.20 14.92 11.49
C PHE A 57 -19.14 13.71 11.36
N ALA A 58 -19.13 12.82 12.35
CA ALA A 58 -19.92 11.60 12.29
C ALA A 58 -21.42 11.88 12.14
N ASN A 59 -21.95 12.85 12.89
CA ASN A 59 -23.36 13.23 12.77
C ASN A 59 -23.68 13.91 11.44
N SER A 60 -22.76 14.72 10.91
CA SER A 60 -22.91 15.31 9.56
C SER A 60 -23.07 14.22 8.50
N VAL A 61 -22.19 13.20 8.51
CA VAL A 61 -22.25 12.05 7.59
C VAL A 61 -23.60 11.32 7.70
N LEU A 62 -24.07 11.05 8.92
CA LEU A 62 -25.35 10.39 9.14
C LEU A 62 -26.53 11.22 8.63
N MET A 63 -26.46 12.55 8.82
CA MET A 63 -27.49 13.48 8.35
C MET A 63 -27.56 13.50 6.82
N THR A 64 -26.42 13.65 6.14
CA THR A 64 -26.32 13.58 4.68
C THR A 64 -26.87 12.28 4.14
N LYS A 65 -26.48 11.15 4.73
CA LYS A 65 -27.00 9.83 4.34
C LYS A 65 -28.52 9.75 4.52
N LYS A 66 -29.07 10.23 5.63
CA LYS A 66 -30.51 10.26 5.90
C LYS A 66 -31.28 11.10 4.87
N MET A 67 -30.75 12.25 4.49
CA MET A 67 -31.35 13.11 3.47
C MET A 67 -31.49 12.41 2.11
N HIS A 68 -30.51 11.61 1.72
CA HIS A 68 -30.49 10.89 0.45
C HIS A 68 -31.09 9.50 0.50
N GLN A 69 -31.36 8.92 1.68
CA GLN A 69 -31.84 7.54 1.85
C GLN A 69 -33.15 7.26 1.11
N LYS A 70 -34.09 8.22 1.09
CA LYS A 70 -35.38 8.06 0.38
C LYS A 70 -35.19 7.96 -1.13
N LYS A 71 -34.18 8.63 -1.69
CA LYS A 71 -33.91 8.67 -3.13
C LYS A 71 -33.15 7.45 -3.63
N TYR A 72 -32.33 6.85 -2.77
CA TYR A 72 -31.34 5.82 -3.15
C TYR A 72 -31.48 4.48 -2.46
N SER A 73 -32.60 4.21 -1.80
CA SER A 73 -32.84 2.96 -1.03
C SER A 73 -32.60 1.67 -1.82
N ARG A 74 -32.65 1.70 -3.16
CA ARG A 74 -32.35 0.58 -4.04
C ARG A 74 -30.86 0.47 -4.44
N PHE A 75 -30.04 1.50 -4.23
CA PHE A 75 -28.66 1.58 -4.76
C PHE A 75 -27.56 1.54 -3.69
N PHE A 76 -27.88 1.46 -2.42
CA PHE A 76 -26.89 1.31 -1.35
C PHE A 76 -26.83 -0.14 -0.84
N PRO A 77 -26.32 -1.09 -1.62
CA PRO A 77 -26.16 -2.47 -1.14
C PRO A 77 -25.01 -2.60 -0.12
N ARG A 78 -24.33 -1.51 0.24
CA ARG A 78 -23.19 -1.55 1.16
C ARG A 78 -23.30 -0.43 2.17
N ASP A 79 -23.29 -0.81 3.44
CA ASP A 79 -23.37 0.07 4.62
C ASP A 79 -22.09 0.87 4.86
N ILE A 80 -21.42 1.31 3.80
CA ILE A 80 -20.23 2.15 3.94
C ILE A 80 -20.69 3.58 4.25
N LEU A 81 -20.34 4.06 5.43
CA LEU A 81 -20.62 5.43 5.88
C LEU A 81 -19.51 6.39 5.46
N ALA A 82 -18.26 5.99 5.64
CA ALA A 82 -17.11 6.81 5.29
C ALA A 82 -15.92 5.98 4.81
N GLN A 83 -15.07 6.58 4.01
CA GLN A 83 -13.81 6.04 3.50
C GLN A 83 -12.64 6.66 4.23
N LYS A 84 -11.60 5.87 4.51
CA LYS A 84 -10.35 6.31 5.15
C LYS A 84 -9.24 6.38 4.11
N LEU A 85 -8.61 7.52 4.01
CA LEU A 85 -7.42 7.73 3.18
C LEU A 85 -6.29 8.29 4.05
N SER A 86 -5.06 8.12 3.62
CA SER A 86 -3.90 8.77 4.24
C SER A 86 -2.84 9.09 3.21
N ILE A 87 -2.10 10.14 3.47
CA ILE A 87 -0.89 10.55 2.77
C ILE A 87 0.23 10.52 3.79
N SER A 88 1.43 10.09 3.39
CA SER A 88 2.60 10.04 4.27
C SER A 88 3.80 10.69 3.58
N PHE A 89 4.49 11.57 4.30
CA PHE A 89 5.74 12.16 3.86
C PHE A 89 6.93 11.27 4.27
N HIS A 90 8.02 11.36 3.55
CA HIS A 90 9.23 10.62 3.89
C HIS A 90 9.97 11.29 5.05
N PRO A 91 10.54 10.56 6.02
CA PRO A 91 11.27 11.16 7.14
C PRO A 91 12.44 12.06 6.71
N GLU A 92 13.13 11.73 5.62
CA GLU A 92 14.22 12.52 5.06
C GLU A 92 13.80 13.88 4.48
N ASP A 93 12.49 14.11 4.33
CA ASP A 93 11.96 15.42 3.95
C ASP A 93 11.47 16.24 5.15
N ASN A 94 11.54 15.70 6.39
CA ASN A 94 11.04 16.40 7.59
C ASN A 94 11.72 17.76 7.82
N ASP A 95 13.00 17.89 7.49
CA ASP A 95 13.75 19.16 7.64
C ASP A 95 13.28 20.23 6.66
N LYS A 96 12.59 19.83 5.58
CA LYS A 96 12.08 20.71 4.52
C LYS A 96 10.58 20.95 4.61
N LEU A 97 9.89 20.23 5.51
CA LEU A 97 8.44 20.25 5.62
C LEU A 97 7.98 20.71 6.99
N THR A 98 7.45 21.90 7.07
CA THR A 98 6.79 22.38 8.28
C THR A 98 5.39 21.77 8.42
N TYR A 99 4.89 21.67 9.65
CA TYR A 99 3.51 21.19 9.89
C TYR A 99 2.45 22.06 9.24
N ALA A 100 2.69 23.39 9.15
CA ALA A 100 1.81 24.32 8.47
C ALA A 100 1.75 24.07 6.95
N GLU A 101 2.88 23.74 6.33
CA GLU A 101 2.92 23.35 4.91
C GLU A 101 2.23 22.02 4.68
N ALA A 102 2.48 21.01 5.54
CA ALA A 102 1.76 19.74 5.47
C ALA A 102 0.25 19.92 5.61
N TYR A 103 -0.18 20.80 6.51
CA TYR A 103 -1.60 21.19 6.66
C TYR A 103 -2.14 21.85 5.39
N LYS A 104 -1.40 22.82 4.81
CA LYS A 104 -1.83 23.49 3.59
C LYS A 104 -1.95 22.53 2.41
N MET A 105 -0.99 21.62 2.25
CA MET A 105 -1.07 20.56 1.24
C MET A 105 -2.28 19.64 1.47
N ALA A 106 -2.56 19.29 2.72
CA ALA A 106 -3.74 18.48 3.07
C ALA A 106 -5.05 19.20 2.79
N GLU A 107 -5.10 20.49 3.10
CA GLU A 107 -6.26 21.35 2.85
C GLU A 107 -6.56 21.47 1.35
N ASP A 108 -5.54 21.76 0.54
CA ASP A 108 -5.67 21.87 -0.91
C ASP A 108 -6.09 20.54 -1.53
N PHE A 109 -5.52 19.43 -1.06
CA PHE A 109 -5.89 18.08 -1.48
C PHE A 109 -7.34 17.74 -1.11
N ALA A 110 -7.76 18.03 0.13
CA ALA A 110 -9.13 17.80 0.59
C ALA A 110 -10.15 18.60 -0.21
N ARG A 111 -9.79 19.85 -0.53
CA ARG A 111 -10.63 20.75 -1.34
C ARG A 111 -10.79 20.23 -2.76
N GLU A 112 -9.71 19.79 -3.40
CA GLU A 112 -9.70 19.37 -4.81
C GLU A 112 -10.42 18.03 -5.00
N PHE A 113 -10.06 17.03 -4.21
CA PHE A 113 -10.51 15.65 -4.44
C PHE A 113 -11.82 15.29 -3.75
N PHE A 114 -12.23 16.03 -2.72
CA PHE A 114 -13.43 15.71 -1.96
C PHE A 114 -14.46 16.83 -1.99
N TRP A 115 -14.11 18.01 -1.46
CA TRP A 115 -15.08 19.09 -1.29
C TRP A 115 -15.65 19.62 -2.61
N LYS A 116 -14.83 19.95 -3.58
CA LYS A 116 -15.30 20.39 -4.91
C LYS A 116 -16.19 19.36 -5.59
N LYS A 117 -15.95 18.08 -5.34
CA LYS A 117 -16.75 16.96 -5.86
C LYS A 117 -18.01 16.69 -5.05
N GLY A 118 -18.28 17.44 -3.98
CA GLY A 118 -19.50 17.37 -3.17
C GLY A 118 -19.44 16.38 -2.00
N PHE A 119 -18.25 15.96 -1.57
CA PHE A 119 -18.07 15.08 -0.43
C PHE A 119 -17.59 15.81 0.81
N GLU A 120 -18.25 15.57 1.94
CA GLU A 120 -17.77 16.01 3.25
C GLU A 120 -16.47 15.28 3.59
N VAL A 121 -15.52 16.01 4.14
CA VAL A 121 -14.24 15.44 4.54
C VAL A 121 -13.74 16.07 5.83
N LEU A 122 -13.28 15.21 6.74
CA LEU A 122 -12.48 15.56 7.91
C LEU A 122 -11.05 15.17 7.63
N PHE A 123 -10.08 16.03 7.92
CA PHE A 123 -8.66 15.72 7.78
C PHE A 123 -7.84 16.27 8.93
N ALA A 124 -6.73 15.60 9.24
CA ALA A 124 -5.77 16.06 10.22
C ALA A 124 -4.35 15.63 9.85
N VAL A 125 -3.40 16.52 10.13
CA VAL A 125 -1.97 16.23 10.11
C VAL A 125 -1.59 15.59 11.45
N HIS A 126 -0.99 14.42 11.42
CA HIS A 126 -0.47 13.72 12.58
C HIS A 126 1.04 13.87 12.67
N VAL A 127 1.51 14.15 13.88
CA VAL A 127 2.91 14.46 14.21
C VAL A 127 3.47 13.54 15.31
N ASP A 128 2.76 12.47 15.62
CA ASP A 128 3.07 11.52 16.69
C ASP A 128 4.02 10.37 16.26
N THR A 129 4.55 10.43 15.07
CA THR A 129 5.46 9.40 14.51
C THR A 129 6.71 10.04 13.89
N GLU A 130 7.69 9.22 13.53
CA GLU A 130 8.94 9.65 12.88
C GLU A 130 8.73 10.43 11.57
N HIS A 131 7.53 10.32 10.98
CA HIS A 131 7.19 10.98 9.73
C HIS A 131 5.84 11.67 9.83
N VAL A 132 5.74 12.82 9.21
CA VAL A 132 4.47 13.55 9.08
C VAL A 132 3.54 12.77 8.17
N HIS A 133 2.29 12.62 8.60
CA HIS A 133 1.27 11.99 7.78
C HIS A 133 -0.10 12.65 7.98
N VAL A 134 -0.93 12.56 6.96
CA VAL A 134 -2.27 13.14 6.96
C VAL A 134 -3.30 12.02 6.86
N HIS A 135 -4.32 12.10 7.70
CA HIS A 135 -5.50 11.25 7.59
C HIS A 135 -6.69 12.03 7.05
N PHE A 136 -7.43 11.39 6.15
CA PHE A 136 -8.70 11.89 5.64
C PHE A 136 -9.80 10.88 5.96
N LEU A 137 -10.94 11.38 6.42
CA LEU A 137 -12.16 10.62 6.57
C LEU A 137 -13.21 11.28 5.68
N VAL A 138 -13.59 10.60 4.61
CA VAL A 138 -14.45 11.13 3.54
C VAL A 138 -15.83 10.49 3.65
N ASN A 139 -16.89 11.29 3.71
CA ASN A 139 -18.26 10.77 3.62
C ASN A 139 -18.43 9.96 2.33
N ASN A 140 -18.99 8.77 2.43
CA ASN A 140 -19.25 7.93 1.25
C ASN A 140 -20.50 8.37 0.47
N CYS A 141 -21.27 9.32 0.99
CA CYS A 141 -22.48 9.85 0.38
C CYS A 141 -22.22 11.30 -0.06
N ASN A 142 -22.37 11.59 -1.34
CA ASN A 142 -22.24 12.93 -1.88
C ASN A 142 -23.39 13.82 -1.40
N GLN A 143 -23.08 15.03 -0.92
CA GLN A 143 -24.09 15.99 -0.43
C GLN A 143 -25.04 16.47 -1.52
N LYS A 144 -24.57 16.59 -2.78
CA LYS A 144 -25.33 17.15 -3.89
C LYS A 144 -26.32 16.16 -4.47
N ASP A 145 -25.86 14.92 -4.71
CA ASP A 145 -26.63 13.94 -5.48
C ASP A 145 -26.79 12.57 -4.80
N GLY A 146 -26.12 12.36 -3.64
CA GLY A 146 -26.15 11.10 -2.90
C GLY A 146 -25.32 9.99 -3.50
N SER A 147 -24.55 10.24 -4.57
CA SER A 147 -23.67 9.22 -5.18
C SER A 147 -22.57 8.78 -4.23
N SER A 148 -22.08 7.54 -4.42
CA SER A 148 -21.00 7.01 -3.60
C SER A 148 -19.64 7.52 -4.04
N PHE A 149 -18.77 7.78 -3.07
CA PHE A 149 -17.39 8.14 -3.33
C PHE A 149 -16.64 7.04 -4.09
N ARG A 150 -16.13 7.37 -5.27
CA ARG A 150 -15.36 6.47 -6.13
C ARG A 150 -13.87 6.57 -5.79
N ARG A 151 -13.23 5.42 -5.67
CA ARG A 151 -11.80 5.26 -5.39
C ARG A 151 -11.19 4.15 -6.22
N GLY A 152 -11.46 4.20 -7.51
CA GLY A 152 -10.89 3.26 -8.48
C GLY A 152 -9.40 3.55 -8.75
N PRO A 153 -8.74 2.71 -9.54
CA PRO A 153 -7.34 2.91 -9.92
C PRO A 153 -7.08 4.29 -10.55
N LYS A 154 -7.99 4.77 -11.39
CA LYS A 154 -7.86 6.07 -12.06
C LYS A 154 -7.82 7.22 -11.06
N GLU A 155 -8.80 7.27 -10.15
CA GLU A 155 -8.88 8.30 -9.13
C GLU A 155 -7.67 8.30 -8.20
N LEU A 156 -7.14 7.09 -7.89
CA LEU A 156 -5.95 6.96 -7.05
C LEU A 156 -4.68 7.44 -7.75
N VAL A 157 -4.58 7.25 -9.06
CA VAL A 157 -3.47 7.80 -9.87
C VAL A 157 -3.53 9.32 -9.86
N GLU A 158 -4.68 9.91 -10.19
CA GLU A 158 -4.89 11.38 -10.18
C GLU A 158 -4.50 11.99 -8.82
N MET A 159 -4.95 11.38 -7.72
CA MET A 159 -4.61 11.80 -6.36
C MET A 159 -3.10 11.72 -6.09
N SER A 160 -2.45 10.63 -6.53
CA SER A 160 -1.02 10.41 -6.29
C SER A 160 -0.15 11.34 -7.12
N GLU A 161 -0.54 11.62 -8.36
CA GLU A 161 0.15 12.56 -9.24
C GLU A 161 0.04 13.99 -8.74
N TYR A 162 -1.15 14.41 -8.33
CA TYR A 162 -1.37 15.72 -7.71
C TYR A 162 -0.52 15.89 -6.45
N PHE A 163 -0.52 14.90 -5.55
CA PHE A 163 0.30 14.95 -4.36
C PHE A 163 1.80 14.97 -4.69
N GLY A 164 2.24 14.16 -5.66
CA GLY A 164 3.62 14.16 -6.15
C GLY A 164 4.05 15.52 -6.70
N GLU A 165 3.18 16.22 -7.43
CA GLU A 165 3.44 17.57 -7.91
C GLU A 165 3.58 18.59 -6.79
N GLN A 166 2.71 18.51 -5.79
CA GLN A 166 2.81 19.31 -4.58
C GLN A 166 4.14 19.10 -3.83
N CYS A 167 4.62 17.86 -3.79
CA CYS A 167 5.92 17.52 -3.20
C CYS A 167 7.09 18.09 -4.04
N ARG A 168 7.06 17.91 -5.36
CA ARG A 168 8.10 18.43 -6.28
C ARG A 168 8.24 19.94 -6.18
N SER A 169 7.13 20.67 -6.20
CA SER A 169 7.15 22.14 -6.12
C SER A 169 7.73 22.68 -4.81
N ARG A 170 7.84 21.84 -3.77
CA ARG A 170 8.41 22.18 -2.45
C ARG A 170 9.79 21.53 -2.20
N GLY A 171 10.35 20.84 -3.19
CA GLY A 171 11.64 20.16 -3.04
C GLY A 171 11.61 18.93 -2.12
N LEU A 172 10.42 18.34 -1.87
CA LEU A 172 10.25 17.13 -1.06
C LEU A 172 10.51 15.90 -1.94
N THR A 173 11.76 15.69 -2.32
CA THR A 173 12.15 14.71 -3.33
C THR A 173 11.97 13.25 -2.89
N HIS A 174 12.11 12.96 -1.61
CA HIS A 174 11.94 11.62 -1.04
C HIS A 174 10.45 11.24 -0.87
N SER A 175 9.59 12.24 -0.75
CA SER A 175 8.13 12.06 -0.68
C SER A 175 7.48 11.89 -2.04
N VAL A 176 8.19 12.19 -3.13
CA VAL A 176 7.71 11.91 -4.49
C VAL A 176 7.84 10.42 -4.76
N ARG A 177 6.76 9.81 -5.18
CA ARG A 177 6.77 8.44 -5.68
C ARG A 177 6.74 8.46 -7.19
N ASP A 178 7.56 7.62 -7.82
CA ASP A 178 7.38 7.27 -9.22
C ASP A 178 5.97 6.76 -9.46
N SER A 179 5.39 7.09 -10.60
CA SER A 179 3.98 6.85 -10.88
C SER A 179 3.52 5.45 -10.46
N PHE A 180 2.29 5.35 -10.01
CA PHE A 180 1.66 4.10 -9.54
C PHE A 180 1.73 2.97 -10.57
N TYR A 181 1.89 3.32 -11.83
CA TYR A 181 1.96 2.45 -13.01
C TYR A 181 3.27 2.59 -13.77
N ASN A 182 4.38 2.92 -13.10
CA ASN A 182 5.66 2.85 -13.79
C ASN A 182 5.94 1.39 -14.19
N PRO A 183 5.92 1.06 -15.50
CA PRO A 183 6.19 -0.28 -15.98
C PRO A 183 7.63 -0.73 -15.65
N ASP A 184 8.55 0.23 -15.43
CA ASP A 184 9.97 -0.02 -15.17
C ASP A 184 10.29 -0.30 -13.69
N LYS A 185 9.27 -0.44 -12.82
CA LYS A 185 9.49 -0.82 -11.42
C LYS A 185 10.09 -2.22 -11.33
N THR A 186 11.40 -2.27 -11.22
CA THR A 186 12.16 -3.46 -10.82
C THR A 186 11.96 -3.80 -9.34
N ARG A 187 11.36 -2.90 -8.56
CA ARG A 187 11.19 -3.05 -7.11
C ARG A 187 10.13 -4.08 -6.76
N GLU A 188 10.52 -5.03 -5.94
CA GLU A 188 9.62 -6.06 -5.42
C GLU A 188 8.55 -5.43 -4.53
N GLU A 189 7.27 -5.66 -4.85
CA GLU A 189 6.16 -5.18 -4.02
C GLU A 189 6.01 -6.09 -2.81
N ARG A 190 6.46 -5.59 -1.64
CA ARG A 190 6.23 -6.24 -0.36
C ARG A 190 5.00 -5.69 0.33
N THR A 191 4.21 -6.55 0.93
CA THR A 191 3.10 -6.16 1.80
C THR A 191 3.63 -5.58 3.12
N LEU A 192 2.80 -4.81 3.83
CA LEU A 192 3.14 -4.31 5.17
C LEU A 192 3.59 -5.44 6.11
N ALA A 193 2.91 -6.59 6.06
CA ALA A 193 3.27 -7.75 6.88
C ALA A 193 4.67 -8.30 6.52
N GLU A 194 5.01 -8.38 5.23
CA GLU A 194 6.34 -8.80 4.78
C GLU A 194 7.41 -7.81 5.22
N ASN A 195 7.14 -6.51 5.14
CA ASN A 195 8.05 -5.47 5.64
C ASN A 195 8.27 -5.55 7.16
N HIS A 196 7.22 -5.82 7.94
CA HIS A 196 7.33 -6.04 9.38
C HIS A 196 8.14 -7.29 9.73
N MET A 197 8.01 -8.37 8.97
CA MET A 197 8.83 -9.58 9.14
C MET A 197 10.30 -9.28 8.85
N GLN A 198 10.59 -8.59 7.75
CA GLN A 198 11.95 -8.20 7.37
C GLN A 198 12.62 -7.31 8.43
N LYS A 199 11.90 -6.31 8.97
CA LYS A 199 12.41 -5.46 10.07
C LYS A 199 12.77 -6.25 11.33
N ARG A 200 12.15 -7.41 11.53
CA ARG A 200 12.43 -8.33 12.66
C ARG A 200 13.45 -9.42 12.31
N GLY A 201 14.17 -9.28 11.18
CA GLY A 201 15.12 -10.29 10.71
C GLY A 201 14.48 -11.61 10.25
N LYS A 202 13.16 -11.64 10.03
CA LYS A 202 12.43 -12.86 9.60
C LYS A 202 12.11 -12.80 8.12
N LEU A 203 12.44 -13.86 7.39
CA LEU A 203 12.05 -14.03 5.99
C LEU A 203 10.55 -14.37 5.89
N SER A 204 9.86 -13.72 4.96
CA SER A 204 8.51 -14.15 4.61
C SER A 204 8.58 -15.32 3.62
N PHE A 205 7.53 -16.15 3.59
CA PHE A 205 7.46 -17.24 2.61
C PHE A 205 7.49 -16.77 1.15
N LYS A 206 7.10 -15.52 0.89
CA LYS A 206 7.21 -14.94 -0.44
C LYS A 206 8.65 -14.49 -0.74
N ASP A 207 9.40 -14.05 0.26
CA ASP A 207 10.82 -13.77 0.09
C ASP A 207 11.58 -15.05 -0.23
N GLU A 208 11.27 -16.16 0.44
CA GLU A 208 11.80 -17.48 0.13
C GLU A 208 11.48 -17.90 -1.31
N MET A 209 10.22 -17.75 -1.75
CA MET A 209 9.86 -17.99 -3.16
C MET A 209 10.68 -17.12 -4.11
N ARG A 210 10.86 -15.83 -3.80
CA ARG A 210 11.67 -14.93 -4.63
C ARG A 210 13.12 -15.37 -4.73
N VAL A 211 13.69 -15.86 -3.63
CA VAL A 211 15.07 -16.38 -3.61
C VAL A 211 15.17 -17.57 -4.54
N TYR A 212 14.34 -18.60 -4.39
CA TYR A 212 14.39 -19.80 -5.24
C TYR A 212 14.17 -19.48 -6.73
N ILE A 213 13.24 -18.57 -7.04
CA ILE A 213 13.00 -18.20 -8.43
C ILE A 213 14.21 -17.46 -9.00
N ARG A 214 14.88 -16.59 -8.24
CA ARG A 214 16.11 -15.93 -8.70
C ARG A 214 17.24 -16.91 -8.91
N LEU A 215 17.44 -17.84 -7.98
CA LEU A 215 18.46 -18.87 -8.12
C LEU A 215 18.21 -19.68 -9.39
N ALA A 216 16.98 -20.11 -9.63
CA ALA A 216 16.63 -20.83 -10.86
C ALA A 216 16.80 -19.98 -12.13
N MET A 217 16.50 -18.69 -12.09
CA MET A 217 16.71 -17.77 -13.23
C MET A 217 18.18 -17.52 -13.50
N ASN A 218 19.01 -17.43 -12.45
CA ASN A 218 20.44 -17.16 -12.57
C ASN A 218 21.27 -18.42 -12.89
N ASP A 219 20.69 -19.60 -12.75
CA ASP A 219 21.42 -20.85 -13.03
C ASP A 219 21.90 -20.91 -14.49
N PRO A 220 23.18 -21.26 -14.72
CA PRO A 220 23.75 -21.33 -16.06
C PRO A 220 23.03 -22.30 -17.02
N THR A 221 22.39 -23.33 -16.48
CA THR A 221 21.69 -24.34 -17.25
C THR A 221 20.30 -23.92 -17.72
N THR A 222 19.78 -22.81 -17.19
CA THR A 222 18.46 -22.30 -17.56
C THR A 222 18.54 -21.27 -18.66
N GLN A 223 17.93 -21.55 -19.80
CA GLN A 223 17.93 -20.69 -20.99
C GLN A 223 16.54 -20.11 -21.29
N ASN A 224 15.50 -20.72 -20.79
CA ASN A 224 14.12 -20.32 -21.04
C ASN A 224 13.21 -20.55 -19.83
N ILE A 225 11.97 -20.10 -19.92
CA ILE A 225 10.98 -20.21 -18.83
C ILE A 225 10.71 -21.67 -18.41
N HIS A 226 10.78 -22.62 -19.33
CA HIS A 226 10.51 -24.02 -19.04
C HIS A 226 11.65 -24.62 -18.21
N ASP A 227 12.91 -24.22 -18.51
CA ASP A 227 14.07 -24.63 -17.71
C ASP A 227 13.97 -24.10 -16.29
N VAL A 228 13.56 -22.82 -16.12
CA VAL A 228 13.30 -22.24 -14.81
C VAL A 228 12.22 -23.01 -14.06
N VAL A 229 11.11 -23.36 -14.71
CA VAL A 229 10.04 -24.15 -14.09
C VAL A 229 10.56 -25.52 -13.69
N ASN A 230 11.27 -26.22 -14.56
CA ASN A 230 11.85 -27.53 -14.27
C ASN A 230 12.85 -27.49 -13.10
N MET A 231 13.69 -26.46 -13.05
CA MET A 231 14.62 -26.23 -11.94
C MET A 231 13.89 -26.01 -10.62
N LEU A 232 12.86 -25.17 -10.62
CA LEU A 232 12.03 -24.91 -9.44
C LEU A 232 11.34 -26.17 -8.91
N GLU A 233 10.85 -27.03 -9.81
CA GLU A 233 10.16 -28.26 -9.42
C GLU A 233 11.14 -29.36 -8.98
N ARG A 234 12.26 -29.57 -9.68
CA ARG A 234 13.19 -30.66 -9.41
C ARG A 234 14.17 -30.36 -8.27
N THR A 235 14.71 -29.13 -8.25
CA THR A 235 15.76 -28.77 -7.29
C THR A 235 15.21 -28.15 -6.04
N TYR A 236 14.22 -27.24 -6.18
CA TYR A 236 13.64 -26.53 -5.04
C TYR A 236 12.31 -27.11 -4.58
N HIS A 237 11.84 -28.20 -5.19
CA HIS A 237 10.60 -28.91 -4.87
C HIS A 237 9.36 -28.00 -4.81
N MET A 238 9.39 -26.90 -5.54
CA MET A 238 8.26 -25.98 -5.61
C MET A 238 7.19 -26.52 -6.56
N ASN A 239 5.93 -26.31 -6.23
CA ASN A 239 4.84 -26.54 -7.20
C ASN A 239 4.68 -25.29 -8.07
N VAL A 240 4.92 -25.42 -9.37
CA VAL A 240 4.78 -24.32 -10.33
C VAL A 240 3.66 -24.62 -11.31
N ARG A 241 2.77 -23.67 -11.50
CA ARG A 241 1.70 -23.77 -12.49
C ARG A 241 1.83 -22.66 -13.53
N LEU A 242 2.19 -23.03 -14.72
CA LEU A 242 2.26 -22.16 -15.88
C LEU A 242 0.98 -22.34 -16.73
N LYS A 243 0.22 -21.25 -16.96
CA LYS A 243 -0.97 -21.26 -17.81
C LYS A 243 -1.01 -19.98 -18.67
N GLY A 244 -0.68 -20.11 -19.95
CA GLY A 244 -0.56 -18.97 -20.87
C GLY A 244 0.41 -17.92 -20.34
N ASN A 245 -0.07 -16.70 -20.12
CA ASN A 245 0.73 -15.59 -19.59
C ASN A 245 0.71 -15.49 -18.05
N THR A 246 0.22 -16.50 -17.35
CA THR A 246 0.13 -16.52 -15.89
C THR A 246 0.99 -17.64 -15.32
N ILE A 247 1.80 -17.31 -14.32
CA ILE A 247 2.59 -18.27 -13.54
C ILE A 247 2.24 -18.13 -12.05
N SER A 248 2.13 -19.25 -11.35
CA SER A 248 1.87 -19.32 -9.92
C SER A 248 2.81 -20.29 -9.26
N TYR A 249 3.27 -19.97 -8.06
CA TYR A 249 4.27 -20.71 -7.31
C TYR A 249 3.72 -21.13 -5.95
N ALA A 250 4.12 -22.29 -5.46
CA ALA A 250 3.77 -22.74 -4.12
C ALA A 250 4.92 -23.52 -3.49
N LEU A 251 5.16 -23.28 -2.21
CA LEU A 251 6.12 -24.05 -1.41
C LEU A 251 5.47 -25.34 -0.92
N PRO A 252 6.17 -26.50 -0.95
CA PRO A 252 5.58 -27.80 -0.69
C PRO A 252 5.04 -27.94 0.75
N TYR A 253 5.68 -27.28 1.72
CA TYR A 253 5.30 -27.34 3.14
C TYR A 253 4.16 -26.39 3.53
N ARG A 254 3.63 -25.59 2.58
CA ARG A 254 2.52 -24.67 2.84
C ARG A 254 1.20 -25.21 2.32
N SER A 255 0.63 -26.14 3.05
CA SER A 255 -0.76 -26.53 2.85
C SER A 255 -1.72 -25.59 3.61
N SER A 256 -2.88 -25.31 3.05
CA SER A 256 -4.00 -24.72 3.79
C SER A 256 -4.70 -25.81 4.63
N ASN A 257 -5.48 -25.40 5.64
CA ASN A 257 -6.38 -26.32 6.34
C ASN A 257 -7.26 -27.05 5.31
N GLY A 258 -7.02 -28.34 5.10
CA GLY A 258 -7.67 -29.15 4.06
C GLY A 258 -6.72 -29.67 2.96
N GLY A 259 -5.40 -29.57 3.13
CA GLY A 259 -4.39 -30.20 2.26
C GLY A 259 -4.10 -29.49 0.94
N LYS A 260 -4.78 -28.36 0.62
CA LYS A 260 -4.50 -27.60 -0.60
C LYS A 260 -3.29 -26.69 -0.42
N VAL A 261 -2.32 -26.82 -1.32
CA VAL A 261 -1.11 -25.98 -1.34
C VAL A 261 -1.47 -24.54 -1.70
N LYS A 262 -1.04 -23.58 -0.88
CA LYS A 262 -1.36 -22.16 -1.06
C LYS A 262 -0.44 -21.54 -2.13
N ALA A 263 -0.93 -21.46 -3.37
CA ALA A 263 -0.20 -20.88 -4.49
C ALA A 263 -0.26 -19.33 -4.48
N VAL A 264 0.83 -18.70 -4.91
CA VAL A 264 0.98 -17.26 -5.09
C VAL A 264 1.24 -16.96 -6.56
N ARG A 265 0.47 -16.05 -7.16
CA ARG A 265 0.72 -15.59 -8.53
C ARG A 265 2.03 -14.82 -8.62
N GLY A 266 2.78 -15.00 -9.71
CA GLY A 266 4.03 -14.29 -9.96
C GLY A 266 3.88 -12.75 -9.86
N SER A 267 2.77 -12.20 -10.33
CA SER A 267 2.46 -10.75 -10.20
C SER A 267 2.35 -10.26 -8.74
N LYS A 268 2.11 -11.16 -7.78
CA LYS A 268 2.08 -10.85 -6.33
C LYS A 268 3.46 -10.94 -5.67
N LEU A 269 4.43 -11.48 -6.38
CA LEU A 269 5.84 -11.50 -5.96
C LEU A 269 6.62 -10.32 -6.55
N GLY A 270 6.16 -9.77 -7.69
CA GLY A 270 6.73 -8.67 -8.41
C GLY A 270 6.77 -8.91 -9.93
N LYS A 271 6.96 -7.86 -10.73
CA LYS A 271 6.97 -7.93 -12.22
C LYS A 271 7.98 -8.96 -12.74
N ARG A 272 9.17 -9.02 -12.13
CA ARG A 272 10.28 -9.92 -12.52
C ARG A 272 9.90 -11.40 -12.44
N PHE A 273 8.94 -11.77 -11.59
CA PHE A 273 8.50 -13.14 -11.35
C PHE A 273 7.26 -13.55 -12.15
N THR A 274 6.84 -12.71 -13.12
CA THR A 274 5.79 -13.01 -14.08
C THR A 274 6.37 -13.73 -15.30
N VAL A 275 5.51 -14.34 -16.13
CA VAL A 275 5.94 -14.96 -17.40
C VAL A 275 6.70 -13.96 -18.27
N ALA A 276 6.17 -12.74 -18.40
CA ALA A 276 6.82 -11.68 -19.17
C ALA A 276 8.18 -11.29 -18.58
N GLY A 277 8.25 -11.08 -17.25
CA GLY A 277 9.48 -10.70 -16.58
C GLY A 277 10.58 -11.76 -16.66
N ILE A 278 10.22 -13.06 -16.52
CA ILE A 278 11.19 -14.15 -16.69
C ILE A 278 11.70 -14.21 -18.13
N ARG A 279 10.80 -14.13 -19.12
CA ARG A 279 11.20 -14.13 -20.54
C ARG A 279 12.09 -12.94 -20.90
N GLU A 280 11.79 -11.77 -20.39
CA GLU A 280 12.61 -10.57 -20.56
C GLU A 280 14.00 -10.76 -19.96
N TYR A 281 14.08 -11.29 -18.73
CA TYR A 281 15.34 -11.60 -18.08
C TYR A 281 16.18 -12.62 -18.87
N MET A 282 15.58 -13.72 -19.35
CA MET A 282 16.28 -14.72 -20.14
C MET A 282 16.87 -14.15 -21.44
N LYS A 283 16.12 -13.25 -22.12
CA LYS A 283 16.62 -12.53 -23.31
C LYS A 283 17.81 -11.61 -23.00
N GLN A 284 17.83 -11.01 -21.81
CA GLN A 284 18.95 -10.17 -21.36
C GLN A 284 20.16 -11.03 -21.01
N LYS A 285 19.95 -12.16 -20.34
CA LYS A 285 20.98 -13.13 -19.98
C LYS A 285 21.71 -13.69 -21.21
N GLU A 286 21.00 -13.90 -22.33
CA GLU A 286 21.60 -14.29 -23.61
C GLU A 286 22.49 -13.21 -24.24
N LYS A 287 22.31 -11.93 -23.88
CA LYS A 287 23.04 -10.79 -24.43
C LYS A 287 24.21 -10.33 -23.58
N GLU A 288 24.21 -10.65 -22.30
CA GLU A 288 25.26 -10.26 -21.37
C GLU A 288 26.24 -11.44 -21.21
N ASP A 289 27.42 -11.31 -21.84
CA ASP A 289 28.58 -12.16 -21.54
C ASP A 289 28.95 -11.97 -20.06
N TRP A 290 29.00 -13.02 -19.34
CA TRP A 290 29.34 -13.49 -17.99
C TRP A 290 30.21 -12.62 -17.07
N PHE A 291 30.56 -11.36 -17.32
CA PHE A 291 31.65 -10.70 -16.58
C PHE A 291 31.30 -9.58 -15.60
N ASP A 292 30.05 -9.12 -15.45
CA ASP A 292 29.72 -8.05 -14.50
C ASP A 292 28.58 -8.38 -13.53
N TYR A 293 28.91 -9.12 -12.46
CA TYR A 293 28.07 -9.13 -11.26
C TYR A 293 28.94 -8.98 -9.99
N PRO A 294 28.74 -7.93 -9.17
CA PRO A 294 29.39 -7.85 -7.87
C PRO A 294 28.77 -8.89 -6.94
N ARG A 295 29.63 -9.73 -6.34
CA ARG A 295 29.30 -10.74 -5.36
C ARG A 295 28.74 -10.09 -4.08
N GLN A 296 27.44 -10.27 -3.85
CA GLN A 296 26.84 -10.13 -2.51
C GLN A 296 26.39 -11.52 -2.01
N GLU A 297 27.32 -12.50 -2.00
CA GLU A 297 27.04 -13.88 -1.61
C GLU A 297 27.47 -14.24 -0.18
N GLN A 298 28.09 -13.31 0.57
CA GLN A 298 28.68 -13.71 1.86
C GLN A 298 27.70 -13.78 3.05
N ASP A 299 26.47 -13.28 2.93
CA ASP A 299 25.54 -13.26 4.07
C ASP A 299 24.57 -14.44 4.14
N ILE A 300 24.59 -15.37 3.16
CA ILE A 300 23.64 -16.48 3.10
C ILE A 300 24.23 -17.81 3.62
N GLU A 301 25.56 -17.99 3.59
CA GLU A 301 26.17 -19.23 4.09
C GLU A 301 26.05 -19.41 5.61
N HIS A 302 26.01 -18.34 6.39
CA HIS A 302 25.83 -18.45 7.84
C HIS A 302 24.42 -18.81 8.31
N SER A 303 23.39 -18.62 7.46
CA SER A 303 22.01 -18.99 7.83
C SER A 303 21.65 -20.45 7.48
N SER A 304 22.37 -21.07 6.54
CA SER A 304 22.10 -22.46 6.14
C SER A 304 22.79 -23.48 7.05
N GLN A 305 23.87 -23.12 7.74
CA GLN A 305 24.50 -23.98 8.73
C GLN A 305 23.74 -24.08 10.05
N SER A 306 23.05 -23.00 10.44
CA SER A 306 22.22 -22.97 11.65
C SER A 306 20.92 -23.82 11.55
N MET A 307 20.54 -24.28 10.36
CA MET A 307 19.36 -25.13 10.16
C MET A 307 19.67 -26.63 10.08
N LYS A 308 20.95 -27.03 10.11
CA LYS A 308 21.32 -28.44 10.11
C LYS A 308 21.60 -29.01 11.50
N ASP A 309 21.66 -28.14 12.53
CA ASP A 309 21.95 -28.53 13.90
C ASP A 309 20.73 -28.34 14.84
N LEU A 310 19.53 -28.40 14.31
CA LEU A 310 18.23 -28.54 15.03
C LEU A 310 17.45 -29.73 14.39
#